data_23681015f56597cf2a3af40a39f09cb9
#
_entry.id   23681015f56597cf2a3af40a39f09cb9
#
_cell.length_a   1.000
_cell.length_b   1.000
_cell.length_c   1.000
_cell.angle_alpha   90.00
_cell.angle_beta   90.00
_cell.angle_gamma   90.00
#
_symmetry.space_group_name_H-M   'P 1'
#
loop_
_entity.id
_entity.type
_entity.pdbx_description
1 polymer ?
#
loop_
_entity_poly.entity_id
_entity_poly.type
_entity_poly.pdbx_seq_one_letter_code
_entity_poly.pdbx_strand_id
1 'polypeptide(L)'
;MLDRHPVNEARRAEGKLPANGVWFWAEGSAVELDPFYDKFQKTGTVISAVPLCFGIARLSGLDIREVEGATGELDTNYEGKVAAALEELKTHDFVAVHVEAPDECTHNGDLPGKLQAIEWLDSRVVGPITQTLDQEGTDYRLLILSDHKTLTATRGHDGDPVPYLLYDSTVDSGLGLSYCEESGLKGPAYPEGAPVLMHKLFER
;
A
#
# COMPACT_ATOMS: atom_id res chain seq x y z
N MET A 1 20.26 28.44 13.13
CA MET A 1 21.13 27.38 12.57
C MET A 1 20.61 26.91 11.22
N LEU A 2 19.41 26.37 11.11
CA LEU A 2 18.83 25.88 9.84
C LEU A 2 18.77 26.95 8.75
N ASP A 3 18.34 28.14 9.06
CA ASP A 3 18.14 29.23 8.07
C ASP A 3 19.41 29.57 7.27
N ARG A 4 20.59 29.46 7.89
CA ARG A 4 21.91 29.73 7.28
C ARG A 4 22.62 28.46 6.82
N HIS A 5 21.92 27.33 6.75
CA HIS A 5 22.53 26.10 6.24
C HIS A 5 22.77 26.20 4.71
N PRO A 6 23.90 25.70 4.18
CA PRO A 6 24.21 25.78 2.75
C PRO A 6 23.10 25.28 1.82
N VAL A 7 22.37 24.24 2.25
CA VAL A 7 21.19 23.73 1.51
C VAL A 7 20.13 24.81 1.35
N ASN A 8 19.89 25.63 2.39
CA ASN A 8 18.90 26.70 2.33
C ASN A 8 19.39 27.91 1.53
N GLU A 9 20.69 28.14 1.47
CA GLU A 9 21.27 29.16 0.59
C GLU A 9 21.11 28.73 -0.89
N ALA A 10 21.38 27.47 -1.21
CA ALA A 10 21.13 26.92 -2.54
C ALA A 10 19.65 26.99 -2.93
N ARG A 11 18.73 26.60 -2.03
CA ARG A 11 17.28 26.70 -2.26
C ARG A 11 16.84 28.13 -2.58
N ARG A 12 17.33 29.12 -1.83
CA ARG A 12 17.02 30.54 -2.08
C ARG A 12 17.57 31.02 -3.43
N ALA A 13 18.78 30.57 -3.80
CA ALA A 13 19.35 30.90 -5.10
C ALA A 13 18.50 30.35 -6.26
N GLU A 14 17.78 29.27 -6.04
CA GLU A 14 16.83 28.67 -6.99
C GLU A 14 15.40 29.24 -6.85
N GLY A 15 15.18 30.26 -6.04
CA GLY A 15 13.85 30.85 -5.78
C GLY A 15 12.92 29.98 -4.94
N LYS A 16 13.44 28.94 -4.28
CA LYS A 16 12.69 28.03 -3.39
C LYS A 16 12.65 28.55 -1.97
N LEU A 17 11.57 28.21 -1.24
CA LEU A 17 11.48 28.49 0.19
C LEU A 17 12.53 27.70 0.98
N PRO A 18 13.17 28.31 2.01
CA PRO A 18 14.12 27.60 2.85
C PRO A 18 13.40 26.64 3.80
N ALA A 19 14.01 25.47 4.05
CA ALA A 19 13.59 24.53 5.09
C ALA A 19 14.24 24.94 6.42
N ASN A 20 13.69 25.94 7.09
CA ASN A 20 14.30 26.61 8.24
C ASN A 20 13.56 26.39 9.57
N GLY A 21 12.49 25.62 9.59
CA GLY A 21 11.76 25.19 10.75
C GLY A 21 11.66 23.66 10.86
N VAL A 22 11.39 23.18 12.06
CA VAL A 22 11.10 21.77 12.35
C VAL A 22 9.80 21.71 13.13
N TRP A 23 8.91 20.85 12.73
CA TRP A 23 7.67 20.56 13.43
C TRP A 23 7.65 19.09 13.81
N PHE A 24 7.51 18.78 15.10
CA PHE A 24 7.29 17.44 15.61
C PHE A 24 5.79 17.23 15.80
N TRP A 25 5.24 16.16 15.26
CA TRP A 25 3.82 15.83 15.36
C TRP A 25 3.62 14.32 15.46
N ALA A 26 2.40 13.89 15.85
CA ALA A 26 2.06 12.49 16.02
C ALA A 26 3.01 11.77 16.99
N GLU A 27 3.26 12.39 18.15
CA GLU A 27 4.05 11.76 19.21
C GLU A 27 3.37 10.48 19.70
N GLY A 28 4.18 9.51 20.11
CA GLY A 28 3.72 8.24 20.65
C GLY A 28 4.76 7.59 21.54
N SER A 29 4.36 6.55 22.24
CA SER A 29 5.26 5.67 22.99
C SER A 29 5.82 4.56 22.08
N ALA A 30 6.88 3.90 22.55
CA ALA A 30 7.38 2.69 21.89
C ALA A 30 6.26 1.63 21.83
N VAL A 31 6.09 1.03 20.65
CA VAL A 31 5.11 -0.02 20.40
C VAL A 31 5.84 -1.33 20.22
N GLU A 32 5.36 -2.37 20.89
CA GLU A 32 5.73 -3.76 20.63
C GLU A 32 4.60 -4.41 19.82
N LEU A 33 4.95 -4.96 18.66
CA LEU A 33 4.00 -5.71 17.84
C LEU A 33 4.32 -7.19 17.96
N ASP A 34 3.30 -8.02 18.05
CA ASP A 34 3.50 -9.45 17.97
C ASP A 34 4.09 -9.82 16.61
N PRO A 35 5.11 -10.69 16.56
CA PRO A 35 5.69 -11.13 15.31
C PRO A 35 4.64 -11.71 14.35
N PHE A 36 4.71 -11.34 13.09
CA PHE A 36 3.79 -11.83 12.06
C PHE A 36 3.79 -13.35 11.97
N TYR A 37 4.98 -13.97 12.06
CA TYR A 37 5.11 -15.41 12.05
C TYR A 37 4.38 -16.08 13.24
N ASP A 38 4.41 -15.50 14.42
CA ASP A 38 3.73 -16.06 15.60
C ASP A 38 2.21 -16.06 15.43
N LYS A 39 1.66 -15.04 14.73
CA LYS A 39 0.23 -14.92 14.46
C LYS A 39 -0.26 -15.83 13.33
N PHE A 40 0.49 -15.91 12.25
CA PHE A 40 0.01 -16.51 11.00
C PHE A 40 0.79 -17.74 10.56
N GLN A 41 1.93 -18.06 11.20
CA GLN A 41 2.87 -19.12 10.80
C GLN A 41 3.29 -18.98 9.33
N LYS A 42 3.50 -17.72 8.90
CA LYS A 42 3.84 -17.32 7.55
C LYS A 42 5.02 -16.37 7.55
N THR A 43 5.90 -16.53 6.59
CA THR A 43 6.93 -15.56 6.28
C THR A 43 6.40 -14.51 5.32
N GLY A 44 6.96 -13.30 5.34
CA GLY A 44 6.49 -12.28 4.41
C GLY A 44 7.40 -11.08 4.29
N THR A 45 7.16 -10.30 3.24
CA THR A 45 7.89 -9.08 2.96
C THR A 45 6.94 -7.93 2.61
N VAL A 46 7.39 -6.69 2.84
CA VAL A 46 6.66 -5.47 2.52
C VAL A 46 7.45 -4.68 1.47
N ILE A 47 6.76 -4.31 0.40
CA ILE A 47 7.24 -3.45 -0.67
C ILE A 47 6.50 -2.11 -0.58
N SER A 48 7.21 -1.03 -0.31
CA SER A 48 6.64 0.30 -0.16
C SER A 48 7.67 1.37 -0.58
N ALA A 49 7.25 2.62 -0.61
CA ALA A 49 8.13 3.79 -0.63
C ALA A 49 8.07 4.57 0.69
N VAL A 50 7.18 4.17 1.60
CA VAL A 50 6.83 4.90 2.82
C VAL A 50 7.60 4.33 4.01
N PRO A 51 8.42 5.14 4.70
CA PRO A 51 9.19 4.70 5.85
C PRO A 51 8.34 4.10 6.98
N LEU A 52 7.10 4.59 7.16
CA LEU A 52 6.17 4.06 8.16
C LEU A 52 5.84 2.59 7.90
N CYS A 53 5.56 2.21 6.65
CA CYS A 53 5.28 0.82 6.28
C CYS A 53 6.48 -0.09 6.58
N PHE A 54 7.69 0.38 6.28
CA PHE A 54 8.92 -0.35 6.62
C PHE A 54 9.15 -0.46 8.13
N GLY A 55 8.81 0.59 8.88
CA GLY A 55 8.87 0.56 10.34
C GLY A 55 7.94 -0.50 10.93
N ILE A 56 6.69 -0.55 10.47
CA ILE A 56 5.70 -1.56 10.89
C ILE A 56 6.17 -2.96 10.49
N ALA A 57 6.65 -3.15 9.26
CA ALA A 57 7.18 -4.44 8.80
C ALA A 57 8.28 -4.95 9.71
N ARG A 58 9.28 -4.13 10.01
CA ARG A 58 10.39 -4.50 10.91
C ARG A 58 9.93 -4.82 12.32
N LEU A 59 9.02 -4.03 12.89
CA LEU A 59 8.46 -4.28 14.22
C LEU A 59 7.64 -5.56 14.28
N SER A 60 7.03 -5.95 13.15
CA SER A 60 6.26 -7.21 13.02
C SER A 60 7.12 -8.40 12.60
N GLY A 61 8.43 -8.25 12.42
CA GLY A 61 9.31 -9.32 11.96
C GLY A 61 9.12 -9.72 10.50
N LEU A 62 8.53 -8.84 9.68
CA LEU A 62 8.47 -8.98 8.23
C LEU A 62 9.74 -8.42 7.58
N ASP A 63 10.14 -9.02 6.47
CA ASP A 63 11.19 -8.46 5.64
C ASP A 63 10.71 -7.21 4.89
N ILE A 64 11.65 -6.41 4.43
CA ILE A 64 11.37 -5.23 3.61
C ILE A 64 12.13 -5.32 2.30
N ARG A 65 11.48 -4.91 1.22
CA ARG A 65 12.09 -4.82 -0.10
C ARG A 65 11.99 -3.39 -0.63
N GLU A 66 13.12 -2.73 -0.69
CA GLU A 66 13.23 -1.42 -1.35
C GLU A 66 13.30 -1.60 -2.87
N VAL A 67 12.63 -0.71 -3.59
CA VAL A 67 12.57 -0.70 -5.06
C VAL A 67 13.11 0.63 -5.55
N GLU A 68 14.11 0.59 -6.41
CA GLU A 68 14.67 1.80 -7.01
C GLU A 68 13.60 2.55 -7.82
N GLY A 69 13.48 3.86 -7.60
CA GLY A 69 12.46 4.70 -8.22
C GLY A 69 11.06 4.54 -7.62
N ALA A 70 10.90 3.78 -6.54
CA ALA A 70 9.65 3.79 -5.80
C ALA A 70 9.50 5.11 -5.02
N THR A 71 8.35 5.76 -5.23
CA THR A 71 7.93 6.98 -4.55
C THR A 71 6.52 6.81 -4.00
N GLY A 72 6.02 7.77 -3.20
CA GLY A 72 4.60 7.88 -2.84
C GLY A 72 3.75 8.51 -3.95
N GLU A 73 4.38 9.11 -4.95
CA GLU A 73 3.76 9.94 -5.99
C GLU A 73 3.24 9.09 -7.17
N LEU A 74 2.53 9.77 -8.08
CA LEU A 74 1.96 9.17 -9.28
C LEU A 74 3.00 8.49 -10.19
N ASP A 75 4.22 9.02 -10.24
CA ASP A 75 5.31 8.52 -11.07
C ASP A 75 6.11 7.37 -10.45
N THR A 76 5.63 6.78 -9.36
CA THR A 76 6.28 5.64 -8.70
C THR A 76 6.58 4.49 -9.67
N ASN A 77 7.64 3.74 -9.39
CA ASN A 77 8.03 2.58 -10.20
C ASN A 77 7.09 1.37 -9.94
N TYR A 78 5.93 1.34 -10.61
CA TYR A 78 4.94 0.26 -10.51
C TYR A 78 5.53 -1.09 -10.95
N GLU A 79 6.20 -1.13 -12.09
CA GLU A 79 6.78 -2.35 -12.65
C GLU A 79 7.88 -2.93 -11.76
N GLY A 80 8.69 -2.04 -11.17
CA GLY A 80 9.71 -2.44 -10.20
C GLY A 80 9.10 -3.07 -8.94
N LYS A 81 7.97 -2.52 -8.45
CA LYS A 81 7.24 -3.12 -7.31
C LYS A 81 6.67 -4.49 -7.67
N VAL A 82 6.13 -4.67 -8.88
CA VAL A 82 5.63 -5.96 -9.38
C VAL A 82 6.75 -6.98 -9.50
N ALA A 83 7.87 -6.61 -10.13
CA ALA A 83 9.00 -7.50 -10.27
C ALA A 83 9.56 -7.95 -8.91
N ALA A 84 9.65 -7.01 -7.96
CA ALA A 84 10.06 -7.32 -6.59
C ALA A 84 9.06 -8.26 -5.90
N ALA A 85 7.74 -8.04 -6.05
CA ALA A 85 6.72 -8.88 -5.45
C ALA A 85 6.79 -10.33 -5.96
N LEU A 86 6.91 -10.51 -7.27
CA LEU A 86 7.03 -11.84 -7.88
C LEU A 86 8.34 -12.55 -7.47
N GLU A 87 9.42 -11.80 -7.28
CA GLU A 87 10.67 -12.37 -6.79
C GLU A 87 10.57 -12.80 -5.32
N GLU A 88 10.00 -11.95 -4.45
CA GLU A 88 9.84 -12.24 -3.03
C GLU A 88 8.85 -13.40 -2.77
N LEU A 89 7.82 -13.57 -3.60
CA LEU A 89 6.89 -14.72 -3.51
C LEU A 89 7.56 -16.08 -3.75
N LYS A 90 8.76 -16.13 -4.32
CA LYS A 90 9.51 -17.39 -4.48
C LYS A 90 10.07 -17.92 -3.15
N THR A 91 10.22 -17.06 -2.16
CA THR A 91 10.86 -17.38 -0.88
C THR A 91 10.00 -17.05 0.34
N HIS A 92 8.95 -16.28 0.14
CA HIS A 92 8.00 -15.89 1.20
C HIS A 92 6.60 -16.38 0.90
N ASP A 93 5.84 -16.65 1.96
CA ASP A 93 4.41 -17.03 1.88
C ASP A 93 3.51 -15.83 1.57
N PHE A 94 3.97 -14.60 1.87
CA PHE A 94 3.18 -13.38 1.80
C PHE A 94 4.00 -12.19 1.31
N VAL A 95 3.40 -11.38 0.45
CA VAL A 95 3.97 -10.11 0.00
C VAL A 95 2.91 -9.02 0.08
N ALA A 96 3.22 -7.94 0.78
CA ALA A 96 2.42 -6.72 0.77
C ALA A 96 3.03 -5.71 -0.19
N VAL A 97 2.25 -5.29 -1.20
CA VAL A 97 2.64 -4.22 -2.14
C VAL A 97 1.85 -2.97 -1.80
N HIS A 98 2.51 -1.96 -1.29
CA HIS A 98 1.92 -0.68 -0.94
C HIS A 98 2.14 0.35 -2.06
N VAL A 99 1.06 1.04 -2.45
CA VAL A 99 1.08 2.12 -3.44
C VAL A 99 0.27 3.28 -2.89
N GLU A 100 0.90 4.41 -2.64
CA GLU A 100 0.33 5.59 -2.01
C GLU A 100 -0.23 6.61 -3.02
N ALA A 101 0.12 6.48 -4.29
CA ALA A 101 -0.18 7.47 -5.34
C ALA A 101 -1.64 7.98 -5.39
N PRO A 102 -2.71 7.17 -5.21
CA PRO A 102 -4.08 7.68 -5.17
C PRO A 102 -4.33 8.63 -4.00
N ASP A 103 -3.69 8.40 -2.86
CA ASP A 103 -3.78 9.21 -1.65
C ASP A 103 -3.08 10.55 -1.87
N GLU A 104 -1.81 10.54 -2.27
CA GLU A 104 -1.02 11.74 -2.52
C GLU A 104 -1.64 12.64 -3.61
N CYS A 105 -2.13 12.07 -4.71
CA CYS A 105 -2.88 12.82 -5.70
C CYS A 105 -4.11 13.51 -5.09
N THR A 106 -4.79 12.86 -4.16
CA THR A 106 -5.96 13.45 -3.49
C THR A 106 -5.57 14.60 -2.57
N HIS A 107 -4.53 14.44 -1.76
CA HIS A 107 -3.98 15.50 -0.90
C HIS A 107 -3.55 16.73 -1.71
N ASN A 108 -2.97 16.50 -2.88
CA ASN A 108 -2.59 17.55 -3.82
C ASN A 108 -3.79 18.16 -4.58
N GLY A 109 -4.99 17.57 -4.48
CA GLY A 109 -6.19 18.00 -5.20
C GLY A 109 -6.18 17.65 -6.68
N ASP A 110 -5.34 16.68 -7.07
CA ASP A 110 -5.20 16.17 -8.43
C ASP A 110 -6.16 14.99 -8.65
N LEU A 111 -7.41 15.28 -8.94
CA LEU A 111 -8.41 14.25 -9.27
C LEU A 111 -8.05 13.45 -10.53
N PRO A 112 -7.58 14.07 -11.64
CA PRO A 112 -7.13 13.29 -12.80
C PRO A 112 -6.00 12.32 -12.46
N GLY A 113 -5.00 12.76 -11.68
CA GLY A 113 -3.92 11.91 -11.20
C GLY A 113 -4.41 10.78 -10.32
N LYS A 114 -5.35 11.02 -9.41
CA LYS A 114 -5.99 9.97 -8.58
C LYS A 114 -6.63 8.88 -9.44
N LEU A 115 -7.44 9.26 -10.43
CA LEU A 115 -8.09 8.31 -11.33
C LEU A 115 -7.06 7.50 -12.11
N GLN A 116 -6.04 8.17 -12.63
CA GLN A 116 -4.95 7.52 -13.34
C GLN A 116 -4.16 6.55 -12.45
N ALA A 117 -3.91 6.92 -11.19
CA ALA A 117 -3.24 6.03 -10.23
C ALA A 117 -4.06 4.75 -9.98
N ILE A 118 -5.38 4.86 -9.84
CA ILE A 118 -6.27 3.71 -9.67
C ILE A 118 -6.27 2.81 -10.91
N GLU A 119 -6.34 3.39 -12.12
CA GLU A 119 -6.25 2.64 -13.38
C GLU A 119 -4.89 1.94 -13.52
N TRP A 120 -3.81 2.58 -13.07
CA TRP A 120 -2.47 2.00 -13.10
C TRP A 120 -2.26 0.93 -12.03
N LEU A 121 -2.90 1.04 -10.87
CA LEU A 121 -2.92 -0.05 -9.90
C LEU A 121 -3.50 -1.33 -10.49
N ASP A 122 -4.62 -1.23 -11.22
CA ASP A 122 -5.21 -2.37 -11.89
C ASP A 122 -4.31 -2.90 -13.03
N SER A 123 -3.95 -2.02 -13.98
CA SER A 123 -3.29 -2.42 -15.22
C SER A 123 -1.78 -2.69 -15.10
N ARG A 124 -1.10 -2.04 -14.15
CA ARG A 124 0.37 -2.11 -13.98
C ARG A 124 0.81 -2.86 -12.72
N VAL A 125 -0.10 -3.19 -11.80
CA VAL A 125 0.23 -3.93 -10.58
C VAL A 125 -0.58 -5.22 -10.47
N VAL A 126 -1.90 -5.11 -10.29
CA VAL A 126 -2.77 -6.27 -10.06
C VAL A 126 -2.76 -7.21 -11.27
N GLY A 127 -3.03 -6.68 -12.46
CA GLY A 127 -3.06 -7.45 -13.70
C GLY A 127 -1.76 -8.23 -13.96
N PRO A 128 -0.58 -7.58 -13.99
CA PRO A 128 0.68 -8.28 -14.21
C PRO A 128 1.02 -9.35 -13.16
N ILE A 129 0.72 -9.11 -11.87
CA ILE A 129 0.95 -10.10 -10.81
C ILE A 129 0.05 -11.34 -11.05
N THR A 130 -1.25 -11.14 -11.20
CA THR A 130 -2.20 -12.24 -11.38
C THR A 130 -1.94 -13.01 -12.65
N GLN A 131 -1.69 -12.32 -13.79
CA GLN A 131 -1.37 -12.97 -15.06
C GLN A 131 -0.10 -13.82 -14.99
N THR A 132 0.92 -13.35 -14.25
CA THR A 132 2.16 -14.13 -14.10
C THR A 132 1.91 -15.38 -13.27
N LEU A 133 1.23 -15.27 -12.13
CA LEU A 133 0.93 -16.40 -11.26
C LEU A 133 0.02 -17.43 -11.96
N ASP A 134 -0.97 -16.97 -12.74
CA ASP A 134 -1.84 -17.82 -13.54
C ASP A 134 -1.05 -18.58 -14.63
N GLN A 135 -0.13 -17.91 -15.32
CA GLN A 135 0.72 -18.52 -16.35
C GLN A 135 1.70 -19.54 -15.77
N GLU A 136 2.16 -19.33 -14.56
CA GLU A 136 3.02 -20.25 -13.82
C GLU A 136 2.24 -21.43 -13.21
N GLY A 137 0.91 -21.35 -13.19
CA GLY A 137 0.04 -22.35 -12.55
C GLY A 137 0.18 -22.36 -11.04
N THR A 138 0.50 -21.23 -10.45
CA THR A 138 0.67 -21.07 -9.00
C THR A 138 -0.66 -20.74 -8.37
N ASP A 139 -1.08 -21.52 -7.37
CA ASP A 139 -2.25 -21.20 -6.56
C ASP A 139 -1.94 -20.03 -5.63
N TYR A 140 -2.83 -19.03 -5.59
CA TYR A 140 -2.64 -17.84 -4.77
C TYR A 140 -3.95 -17.29 -4.22
N ARG A 141 -3.83 -16.48 -3.18
CA ARG A 141 -4.89 -15.60 -2.71
C ARG A 141 -4.45 -14.16 -2.81
N LEU A 142 -5.38 -13.30 -3.18
CA LEU A 142 -5.16 -11.88 -3.37
C LEU A 142 -6.14 -11.10 -2.50
N LEU A 143 -5.61 -10.20 -1.67
CA LEU A 143 -6.38 -9.22 -0.93
C LEU A 143 -6.05 -7.83 -1.46
N ILE A 144 -7.06 -7.12 -1.93
CA ILE A 144 -6.97 -5.71 -2.36
C ILE A 144 -7.86 -4.88 -1.44
N LEU A 145 -7.30 -3.85 -0.85
CA LEU A 145 -8.04 -2.87 -0.05
C LEU A 145 -7.27 -1.53 0.02
N SER A 146 -7.98 -0.46 0.38
CA SER A 146 -7.36 0.76 0.89
C SER A 146 -7.25 0.66 2.41
N ASP A 147 -6.34 1.38 3.02
CA ASP A 147 -6.23 1.55 4.47
C ASP A 147 -7.31 2.52 5.00
N HIS A 148 -7.67 3.54 4.20
CA HIS A 148 -8.72 4.52 4.47
C HIS A 148 -9.21 5.15 3.16
N LYS A 149 -10.28 5.93 3.25
CA LYS A 149 -10.68 6.89 2.21
C LYS A 149 -9.86 8.16 2.33
N THR A 150 -9.51 8.76 1.20
CA THR A 150 -8.99 10.12 1.12
C THR A 150 -9.94 10.91 0.23
N LEU A 151 -10.66 11.86 0.83
CA LEU A 151 -11.76 12.55 0.17
C LEU A 151 -11.25 13.68 -0.71
N THR A 152 -11.65 13.70 -1.97
CA THR A 152 -11.31 14.76 -2.91
C THR A 152 -11.81 16.15 -2.46
N ALA A 153 -12.96 16.19 -1.78
CA ALA A 153 -13.57 17.44 -1.32
C ALA A 153 -12.79 18.13 -0.18
N THR A 154 -12.23 17.34 0.74
CA THR A 154 -11.54 17.84 1.92
C THR A 154 -10.02 17.71 1.81
N ARG A 155 -9.53 16.89 0.88
CA ARG A 155 -8.12 16.50 0.73
C ARG A 155 -7.57 15.89 2.01
N GLY A 156 -8.40 15.21 2.76
CA GLY A 156 -8.06 14.59 4.04
C GLY A 156 -8.66 13.20 4.16
N HIS A 157 -8.16 12.46 5.14
CA HIS A 157 -8.61 11.12 5.43
C HIS A 157 -10.03 11.12 6.02
N ASP A 158 -10.76 10.03 5.80
CA ASP A 158 -12.10 9.81 6.31
C ASP A 158 -12.20 8.42 6.94
N GLY A 159 -13.03 8.31 7.99
CA GLY A 159 -13.18 7.08 8.77
C GLY A 159 -14.27 6.13 8.26
N ASP A 160 -14.91 6.43 7.14
CA ASP A 160 -15.88 5.53 6.55
C ASP A 160 -15.23 4.22 6.08
N PRO A 161 -15.97 3.10 6.10
CA PRO A 161 -15.47 1.82 5.59
C PRO A 161 -15.01 1.89 4.14
N VAL A 162 -13.99 1.10 3.82
CA VAL A 162 -13.46 0.92 2.47
C VAL A 162 -13.88 -0.44 1.90
N PRO A 163 -14.04 -0.56 0.57
CA PRO A 163 -14.24 -1.86 -0.06
C PRO A 163 -12.98 -2.69 0.03
N TYR A 164 -13.16 -4.02 0.05
CA TYR A 164 -12.07 -4.98 -0.12
C TYR A 164 -12.44 -6.00 -1.19
N LEU A 165 -11.43 -6.61 -1.79
CA LEU A 165 -11.54 -7.79 -2.63
C LEU A 165 -10.67 -8.89 -2.03
N LEU A 166 -11.26 -10.06 -1.77
CA LEU A 166 -10.53 -11.26 -1.41
C LEU A 166 -10.81 -12.31 -2.48
N TYR A 167 -9.77 -12.69 -3.20
CA TYR A 167 -9.81 -13.65 -4.30
C TYR A 167 -8.98 -14.89 -3.96
N ASP A 168 -9.47 -16.05 -4.36
CA ASP A 168 -8.77 -17.33 -4.26
C ASP A 168 -8.74 -17.96 -5.66
N SER A 169 -7.56 -18.17 -6.23
CA SER A 169 -7.41 -18.70 -7.59
C SER A 169 -7.95 -20.11 -7.76
N THR A 170 -8.14 -20.84 -6.66
CA THR A 170 -8.65 -22.22 -6.66
C THR A 170 -10.17 -22.32 -6.56
N VAL A 171 -10.86 -21.20 -6.34
CA VAL A 171 -12.30 -21.14 -6.10
C VAL A 171 -12.98 -20.24 -7.12
N ASP A 172 -13.86 -20.78 -7.94
CA ASP A 172 -14.78 -19.98 -8.76
C ASP A 172 -15.97 -19.54 -7.90
N SER A 173 -15.96 -18.28 -7.45
CA SER A 173 -17.07 -17.70 -6.70
C SER A 173 -18.28 -17.38 -7.58
N GLY A 174 -18.10 -17.27 -8.90
CA GLY A 174 -19.13 -16.89 -9.85
C GLY A 174 -19.73 -15.49 -9.66
N LEU A 175 -19.16 -14.66 -8.77
CA LEU A 175 -19.75 -13.38 -8.38
C LEU A 175 -19.60 -12.31 -9.46
N GLY A 176 -18.46 -12.26 -10.17
CA GLY A 176 -18.21 -11.32 -11.28
C GLY A 176 -18.41 -9.84 -10.91
N LEU A 177 -18.17 -9.48 -9.65
CA LEU A 177 -18.36 -8.11 -9.15
C LEU A 177 -17.14 -7.25 -9.47
N SER A 178 -17.37 -5.98 -9.79
CA SER A 178 -16.32 -4.99 -9.90
C SER A 178 -15.84 -4.55 -8.50
N TYR A 179 -14.56 -4.24 -8.38
CA TYR A 179 -14.00 -3.66 -7.15
C TYR A 179 -14.39 -2.17 -7.06
N CYS A 180 -15.40 -1.87 -6.26
CA CYS A 180 -15.87 -0.52 -5.99
C CYS A 180 -16.74 -0.50 -4.72
N GLU A 181 -17.03 0.68 -4.21
CA GLU A 181 -17.83 0.88 -3.00
C GLU A 181 -19.23 0.27 -3.13
N GLU A 182 -19.88 0.43 -4.29
CA GLU A 182 -21.23 -0.12 -4.52
C GLU A 182 -21.26 -1.64 -4.42
N SER A 183 -20.24 -2.31 -4.94
CA SER A 183 -20.10 -3.77 -4.83
C SER A 183 -19.72 -4.17 -3.41
N GLY A 184 -18.86 -3.40 -2.75
CA GLY A 184 -18.47 -3.61 -1.35
C GLY A 184 -19.67 -3.60 -0.39
N LEU A 185 -20.65 -2.73 -0.61
CA LEU A 185 -21.89 -2.67 0.19
C LEU A 185 -22.77 -3.92 0.08
N LYS A 186 -22.56 -4.75 -0.94
CA LYS A 186 -23.29 -6.01 -1.14
C LYS A 186 -22.60 -7.21 -0.48
N GLY A 187 -21.34 -7.02 -0.07
CA GLY A 187 -20.52 -8.03 0.58
C GLY A 187 -20.62 -8.02 2.10
N PRO A 188 -19.95 -8.97 2.77
CA PRO A 188 -19.89 -8.97 4.24
C PRO A 188 -19.06 -7.79 4.75
N ALA A 189 -19.53 -7.17 5.83
CA ALA A 189 -18.79 -6.13 6.54
C ALA A 189 -18.03 -6.74 7.72
N TYR A 190 -16.82 -6.24 7.96
CA TYR A 190 -15.96 -6.64 9.08
C TYR A 190 -15.65 -5.41 9.95
N PRO A 191 -16.53 -5.10 10.92
CA PRO A 191 -16.33 -3.95 11.80
C PRO A 191 -15.07 -4.09 12.68
N GLU A 192 -14.56 -5.31 12.87
CA GLU A 192 -13.29 -5.60 13.55
C GLU A 192 -12.07 -5.17 12.71
N GLY A 193 -12.30 -4.84 11.43
CA GLY A 193 -11.30 -4.29 10.53
C GLY A 193 -10.34 -5.30 9.90
N ALA A 194 -9.22 -4.79 9.42
CA ALA A 194 -8.21 -5.53 8.65
C ALA A 194 -7.67 -6.82 9.31
N PRO A 195 -7.54 -6.96 10.64
CA PRO A 195 -7.07 -8.22 11.23
C PRO A 195 -7.90 -9.45 10.82
N VAL A 196 -9.22 -9.31 10.66
CA VAL A 196 -10.08 -10.41 10.20
C VAL A 196 -9.77 -10.79 8.75
N LEU A 197 -9.52 -9.80 7.89
CA LEU A 197 -9.18 -10.05 6.49
C LEU A 197 -7.82 -10.76 6.35
N MET A 198 -6.85 -10.42 7.20
CA MET A 198 -5.56 -11.11 7.22
C MET A 198 -5.72 -12.60 7.62
N HIS A 199 -6.55 -12.90 8.61
CA HIS A 199 -6.87 -14.31 8.94
C HIS A 199 -7.50 -15.01 7.74
N LYS A 200 -8.50 -14.39 7.09
CA LYS A 200 -9.16 -14.98 5.91
C LYS A 200 -8.21 -15.19 4.72
N LEU A 201 -7.22 -14.32 4.57
CA LEU A 201 -6.21 -14.48 3.53
C LEU A 201 -5.41 -15.78 3.69
N PHE A 202 -5.16 -16.22 4.93
CA PHE A 202 -4.38 -17.41 5.26
C PHE A 202 -5.21 -18.64 5.66
N GLU A 203 -6.50 -18.50 5.91
CA GLU A 203 -7.40 -19.64 6.19
C GLU A 203 -7.57 -20.49 4.91
N ARG A 204 -7.42 -21.82 5.06
CA ARG A 204 -7.72 -22.79 4.00
C ARG A 204 -9.12 -23.36 4.19
#